data_76fa1e7739cb3dfdb3c4c148c8e95df4
#
_entry.id   76fa1e7739cb3dfdb3c4c148c8e95df4
#
_cell.length_a   1.000
_cell.length_b   1.000
_cell.length_c   1.000
_cell.angle_alpha   90.00
_cell.angle_beta   90.00
_cell.angle_gamma   90.00
#
_symmetry.space_group_name_H-M   'P 1'
#
loop_
_entity.id
_entity.type
_entity.pdbx_description
1 polymer ?
#
loop_
_entity_poly.entity_id
_entity_poly.type
_entity_poly.pdbx_seq_one_letter_code
_entity_poly.pdbx_strand_id
1 'polypeptide(L)'
;MDFAAIIDGVESFAAYVGELASVIGHVGRVAPLHDYCAGLLASEGRRSVEPMAALTAPAEVSVQHQRLLHFVGEADWSDARVLMKVRQLVVPVIEDGEPIKAWIIDDTSYPKQGNHSVGVHHQYCGQLGKQANCQAAVTLSIANHHASLPIAHQLYLPKAWATDAARRRKAHVPKTVRFMTKPQIALMQITAALKAGVAPGVVLMDASYGTNAGLRFGIAALGLTYAGAIVPTVKVCAVAEPQERVSVKTLALRLPKHAWRTITWREASAEKLTSRFARVRVRTAPSKGP
;
A
#
# COMPACT_ATOMS: atom_id res chain seq x y z
N MET A 1 31.15 1.00 16.96
CA MET A 1 30.30 0.09 16.17
C MET A 1 30.37 -1.25 16.91
N ASP A 2 29.26 -1.73 17.44
CA ASP A 2 29.22 -2.95 18.23
C ASP A 2 29.31 -4.18 17.29
N PHE A 3 30.39 -4.92 17.38
CA PHE A 3 30.69 -6.08 16.52
C PHE A 3 29.68 -7.23 16.76
N ALA A 4 29.20 -7.39 18.01
CA ALA A 4 28.20 -8.39 18.36
C ALA A 4 26.84 -8.10 17.68
N ALA A 5 26.40 -6.85 17.67
CA ALA A 5 25.17 -6.43 17.00
C ALA A 5 25.22 -6.57 15.46
N ILE A 6 26.44 -6.45 14.86
CA ILE A 6 26.60 -6.69 13.41
C ILE A 6 26.48 -8.18 13.09
N ILE A 7 27.12 -9.05 13.88
CA ILE A 7 27.04 -10.51 13.69
C ILE A 7 25.59 -10.99 13.86
N ASP A 8 24.91 -10.56 14.90
CA ASP A 8 23.49 -10.88 15.16
C ASP A 8 22.59 -10.43 13.99
N GLY A 9 22.83 -9.22 13.47
CA GLY A 9 22.11 -8.71 12.30
C GLY A 9 22.33 -9.52 11.03
N VAL A 10 23.55 -10.01 10.78
CA VAL A 10 23.88 -10.84 9.60
C VAL A 10 23.23 -12.22 9.72
N GLU A 11 23.29 -12.84 10.90
CA GLU A 11 22.65 -14.14 11.15
C GLU A 11 21.12 -14.04 11.03
N SER A 12 20.51 -13.00 11.60
CA SER A 12 19.08 -12.72 11.48
C SER A 12 18.64 -12.50 10.04
N PHE A 13 19.44 -11.76 9.24
CA PHE A 13 19.18 -11.56 7.81
C PHE A 13 19.28 -12.88 7.04
N ALA A 14 20.32 -13.68 7.26
CA ALA A 14 20.50 -14.97 6.60
C ALA A 14 19.34 -15.93 6.91
N ALA A 15 18.91 -16.00 8.19
CA ALA A 15 17.77 -16.79 8.62
C ALA A 15 16.48 -16.34 7.94
N TYR A 16 16.21 -15.03 7.90
CA TYR A 16 15.04 -14.46 7.24
C TYR A 16 15.01 -14.79 5.75
N VAL A 17 16.11 -14.60 5.03
CA VAL A 17 16.19 -14.93 3.59
C VAL A 17 16.07 -16.44 3.37
N GLY A 18 16.60 -17.27 4.27
CA GLY A 18 16.45 -18.73 4.27
C GLY A 18 14.97 -19.14 4.36
N GLU A 19 14.21 -18.50 5.24
CA GLU A 19 12.75 -18.71 5.34
C GLU A 19 12.00 -18.30 4.06
N LEU A 20 12.36 -17.19 3.44
CA LEU A 20 11.79 -16.78 2.14
C LEU A 20 12.16 -17.76 1.04
N ALA A 21 13.38 -18.30 1.06
CA ALA A 21 13.85 -19.31 0.12
C ALA A 21 13.00 -20.58 0.11
N SER A 22 12.41 -20.94 1.26
CA SER A 22 11.54 -22.12 1.39
C SER A 22 10.27 -22.05 0.50
N VAL A 23 9.87 -20.87 0.05
CA VAL A 23 8.61 -20.66 -0.72
C VAL A 23 8.82 -20.22 -2.17
N ILE A 24 10.07 -20.03 -2.63
CA ILE A 24 10.36 -19.61 -4.02
C ILE A 24 10.44 -20.77 -5.03
N GLY A 25 10.27 -22.01 -4.58
CA GLY A 25 9.95 -23.18 -5.41
C GLY A 25 11.10 -23.90 -6.10
N HIS A 26 12.32 -23.34 -6.16
CA HIS A 26 13.46 -24.00 -6.80
C HIS A 26 14.78 -23.56 -6.19
N VAL A 27 15.70 -24.53 -5.94
CA VAL A 27 17.01 -24.27 -5.30
C VAL A 27 17.86 -23.26 -6.08
N GLY A 28 17.82 -23.26 -7.39
CA GLY A 28 18.55 -22.29 -8.22
C GLY A 28 18.11 -20.83 -8.07
N ARG A 29 17.01 -20.56 -7.35
CA ARG A 29 16.51 -19.21 -7.04
C ARG A 29 17.01 -18.68 -5.69
N VAL A 30 17.62 -19.55 -4.87
CA VAL A 30 18.03 -19.18 -3.50
C VAL A 30 19.14 -18.13 -3.51
N ALA A 31 20.20 -18.36 -4.27
CA ALA A 31 21.31 -17.40 -4.37
C ALA A 31 20.88 -16.07 -5.01
N PRO A 32 20.13 -16.02 -6.13
CA PRO A 32 19.57 -14.77 -6.64
C PRO A 32 18.65 -14.04 -5.67
N LEU A 33 17.84 -14.75 -4.89
CA LEU A 33 17.01 -14.15 -3.83
C LEU A 33 17.87 -13.48 -2.77
N HIS A 34 18.89 -14.18 -2.26
CA HIS A 34 19.81 -13.64 -1.27
C HIS A 34 20.51 -12.37 -1.80
N ASP A 35 21.07 -12.44 -2.99
CA ASP A 35 21.78 -11.32 -3.61
C ASP A 35 20.83 -10.12 -3.88
N TYR A 36 19.59 -10.39 -4.28
CA TYR A 36 18.58 -9.35 -4.47
C TYR A 36 18.21 -8.68 -3.16
N CYS A 37 17.97 -9.45 -2.09
CA CYS A 37 17.67 -8.91 -0.76
C CYS A 37 18.87 -8.12 -0.20
N ALA A 38 20.09 -8.63 -0.33
CA ALA A 38 21.31 -7.93 0.08
C ALA A 38 21.48 -6.62 -0.71
N GLY A 39 21.26 -6.66 -2.02
CA GLY A 39 21.30 -5.48 -2.88
C GLY A 39 20.25 -4.43 -2.50
N LEU A 40 19.04 -4.84 -2.11
CA LEU A 40 18.00 -3.92 -1.64
C LEU A 40 18.40 -3.20 -0.34
N LEU A 41 19.04 -3.89 0.58
CA LEU A 41 19.48 -3.32 1.86
C LEU A 41 20.71 -2.42 1.70
N ALA A 42 21.68 -2.83 0.88
CA ALA A 42 22.94 -2.13 0.73
C ALA A 42 22.90 -0.95 -0.27
N SER A 43 21.85 -0.87 -1.12
CA SER A 43 21.76 0.19 -2.14
C SER A 43 21.44 1.55 -1.52
N GLU A 44 22.36 2.48 -1.66
CA GLU A 44 22.14 3.91 -1.43
C GLU A 44 21.60 4.57 -2.72
N GLY A 45 20.45 5.24 -2.66
CA GLY A 45 19.86 5.92 -3.81
C GLY A 45 18.98 5.03 -4.70
N ARG A 46 19.28 4.93 -6.01
CA ARG A 46 18.43 4.19 -6.96
C ARG A 46 18.53 2.68 -6.75
N ARG A 47 17.45 2.07 -6.30
CA ARG A 47 17.33 0.61 -6.12
C ARG A 47 16.90 -0.06 -7.42
N SER A 48 17.80 -0.17 -8.40
CA SER A 48 17.62 -0.92 -9.63
C SER A 48 18.61 -2.08 -9.70
N VAL A 49 18.33 -3.05 -10.56
CA VAL A 49 19.10 -4.32 -10.64
C VAL A 49 20.57 -4.09 -10.92
N GLU A 50 20.93 -3.09 -11.74
CA GLU A 50 22.32 -2.81 -12.11
C GLU A 50 23.20 -2.35 -10.90
N PRO A 51 22.81 -1.33 -10.09
CA PRO A 51 23.53 -1.03 -8.85
C PRO A 51 23.59 -2.19 -7.86
N MET A 52 22.51 -2.98 -7.74
CA MET A 52 22.50 -4.16 -6.89
C MET A 52 23.52 -5.21 -7.35
N ALA A 53 23.63 -5.44 -8.67
CA ALA A 53 24.62 -6.35 -9.25
C ALA A 53 26.05 -5.89 -8.97
N ALA A 54 26.31 -4.60 -9.09
CA ALA A 54 27.62 -4.01 -8.79
C ALA A 54 28.02 -4.18 -7.31
N LEU A 55 27.04 -4.12 -6.40
CA LEU A 55 27.27 -4.31 -4.97
C LEU A 55 27.47 -5.79 -4.60
N THR A 56 26.68 -6.69 -5.18
CA THR A 56 26.67 -8.12 -4.79
C THR A 56 27.69 -8.96 -5.53
N ALA A 57 28.15 -8.54 -6.72
CA ALA A 57 29.20 -9.22 -7.50
C ALA A 57 30.03 -8.22 -8.31
N PRO A 58 30.88 -7.41 -7.67
CA PRO A 58 31.63 -6.34 -8.34
C PRO A 58 32.60 -6.84 -9.42
N ALA A 59 33.09 -8.08 -9.34
CA ALA A 59 33.93 -8.68 -10.36
C ALA A 59 33.20 -9.15 -11.62
N GLU A 60 31.88 -9.40 -11.52
CA GLU A 60 31.06 -10.01 -12.59
C GLU A 60 29.73 -9.28 -12.77
N VAL A 61 29.71 -7.95 -12.74
CA VAL A 61 28.51 -7.11 -12.74
C VAL A 61 27.51 -7.47 -13.84
N SER A 62 28.00 -7.71 -15.07
CA SER A 62 27.13 -8.03 -16.22
C SER A 62 26.40 -9.36 -16.05
N VAL A 63 27.10 -10.39 -15.58
CA VAL A 63 26.52 -11.72 -15.31
C VAL A 63 25.51 -11.64 -14.18
N GLN A 64 25.88 -10.98 -13.11
CA GLN A 64 25.00 -10.78 -11.95
C GLN A 64 23.75 -9.95 -12.28
N HIS A 65 23.91 -8.92 -13.11
CA HIS A 65 22.78 -8.13 -13.59
C HIS A 65 21.76 -8.99 -14.34
N GLN A 66 22.21 -9.84 -15.28
CA GLN A 66 21.33 -10.74 -16.01
C GLN A 66 20.65 -11.76 -15.08
N ARG A 67 21.38 -12.30 -14.11
CA ARG A 67 20.88 -13.26 -13.14
C ARG A 67 19.80 -12.66 -12.24
N LEU A 68 20.00 -11.46 -11.72
CA LEU A 68 19.02 -10.75 -10.91
C LEU A 68 17.81 -10.31 -11.74
N LEU A 69 18.04 -9.84 -12.98
CA LEU A 69 16.95 -9.47 -13.88
C LEU A 69 16.05 -10.67 -14.22
N HIS A 70 16.64 -11.82 -14.53
CA HIS A 70 15.91 -13.07 -14.75
C HIS A 70 15.13 -13.48 -13.50
N PHE A 71 15.74 -13.38 -12.31
CA PHE A 71 15.09 -13.74 -11.04
C PHE A 71 13.82 -12.92 -10.79
N VAL A 72 13.86 -11.58 -10.95
CA VAL A 72 12.69 -10.73 -10.68
C VAL A 72 11.70 -10.66 -11.83
N GLY A 73 12.13 -10.85 -13.08
CA GLY A 73 11.30 -10.64 -14.27
C GLY A 73 10.75 -11.91 -14.92
N GLU A 74 11.45 -13.05 -14.81
CA GLU A 74 11.13 -14.24 -15.57
C GLU A 74 11.00 -15.51 -14.73
N ALA A 75 11.66 -15.57 -13.57
CA ALA A 75 11.62 -16.76 -12.73
C ALA A 75 10.21 -16.99 -12.17
N ASP A 76 9.73 -18.24 -12.28
CA ASP A 76 8.39 -18.66 -11.85
C ASP A 76 8.33 -18.87 -10.33
N TRP A 77 8.26 -17.79 -9.57
CA TRP A 77 7.99 -17.78 -8.12
C TRP A 77 6.72 -16.97 -7.81
N SER A 78 6.06 -17.31 -6.72
CA SER A 78 4.79 -16.72 -6.34
C SER A 78 4.99 -15.59 -5.34
N ASP A 79 4.68 -14.36 -5.75
CA ASP A 79 4.61 -13.18 -4.90
C ASP A 79 3.64 -13.38 -3.72
N ALA A 80 2.52 -14.05 -3.95
CA ALA A 80 1.54 -14.37 -2.91
C ALA A 80 2.12 -15.30 -1.83
N ARG A 81 2.94 -16.31 -2.21
CA ARG A 81 3.60 -17.19 -1.24
C ARG A 81 4.68 -16.44 -0.45
N VAL A 82 5.48 -15.62 -1.13
CA VAL A 82 6.48 -14.78 -0.46
C VAL A 82 5.81 -13.82 0.53
N LEU A 83 4.75 -13.12 0.11
CA LEU A 83 4.03 -12.18 0.97
C LEU A 83 3.36 -12.87 2.16
N MET A 84 2.83 -14.10 1.96
CA MET A 84 2.30 -14.93 3.06
C MET A 84 3.41 -15.30 4.05
N LYS A 85 4.59 -15.71 3.57
CA LYS A 85 5.74 -16.04 4.43
C LYS A 85 6.22 -14.81 5.20
N VAL A 86 6.33 -13.65 4.55
CA VAL A 86 6.65 -12.37 5.21
C VAL A 86 5.68 -12.08 6.34
N ARG A 87 4.37 -12.21 6.11
CA ARG A 87 3.36 -12.04 7.16
C ARG A 87 3.56 -13.00 8.33
N GLN A 88 3.80 -14.29 8.05
CA GLN A 88 4.03 -15.29 9.09
C GLN A 88 5.24 -14.99 9.97
N LEU A 89 6.30 -14.42 9.39
CA LEU A 89 7.55 -14.12 10.11
C LEU A 89 7.47 -12.77 10.85
N VAL A 90 6.91 -11.74 10.22
CA VAL A 90 7.07 -10.35 10.68
C VAL A 90 5.88 -9.88 11.53
N VAL A 91 4.65 -10.34 11.24
CA VAL A 91 3.47 -9.88 12.00
C VAL A 91 3.58 -10.22 13.49
N PRO A 92 3.97 -11.44 13.89
CA PRO A 92 4.13 -11.76 15.32
C PRO A 92 5.16 -10.85 16.02
N VAL A 93 6.27 -10.52 15.35
CA VAL A 93 7.30 -9.62 15.90
C VAL A 93 6.76 -8.20 16.11
N ILE A 94 5.93 -7.71 15.19
CA ILE A 94 5.28 -6.40 15.33
C ILE A 94 4.29 -6.41 16.51
N GLU A 95 3.52 -7.49 16.66
CA GLU A 95 2.49 -7.64 17.70
C GLU A 95 3.07 -7.87 19.09
N ASP A 96 4.26 -8.48 19.21
CA ASP A 96 4.95 -8.70 20.48
C ASP A 96 5.32 -7.36 21.16
N GLY A 97 5.69 -6.36 20.36
CA GLY A 97 5.98 -5.03 20.88
C GLY A 97 4.73 -4.22 21.26
N GLU A 98 3.70 -4.27 20.46
CA GLU A 98 2.41 -3.58 20.68
C GLU A 98 1.35 -4.11 19.70
N PRO A 99 0.08 -4.26 20.11
CA PRO A 99 -1.00 -4.68 19.21
C PRO A 99 -1.13 -3.79 17.96
N ILE A 100 -1.59 -4.38 16.86
CA ILE A 100 -1.90 -3.64 15.64
C ILE A 100 -2.96 -2.55 15.95
N LYS A 101 -2.66 -1.32 15.58
CA LYS A 101 -3.53 -0.14 15.79
C LYS A 101 -4.27 0.26 14.54
N ALA A 102 -3.62 0.12 13.38
CA ALA A 102 -4.15 0.61 12.12
C ALA A 102 -3.92 -0.37 10.97
N TRP A 103 -4.89 -0.36 10.05
CA TRP A 103 -4.78 -0.90 8.70
C TRP A 103 -4.83 0.26 7.72
N ILE A 104 -3.78 0.47 6.94
CA ILE A 104 -3.61 1.64 6.10
C ILE A 104 -3.79 1.24 4.64
N ILE A 105 -4.76 1.86 3.96
CA ILE A 105 -4.96 1.72 2.52
C ILE A 105 -4.34 2.93 1.82
N ASP A 106 -3.45 2.65 0.87
CA ASP A 106 -2.81 3.70 0.07
C ASP A 106 -2.41 3.18 -1.31
N ASP A 107 -2.06 4.11 -2.21
CA ASP A 107 -1.54 3.84 -3.54
C ASP A 107 -0.02 4.00 -3.58
N THR A 108 0.68 2.99 -4.09
CA THR A 108 2.07 3.13 -4.48
C THR A 108 2.17 3.35 -5.98
N SER A 109 2.89 4.40 -6.41
CA SER A 109 3.03 4.75 -7.82
C SER A 109 4.46 4.55 -8.31
N TYR A 110 4.59 3.99 -9.52
CA TYR A 110 5.87 3.71 -10.16
C TYR A 110 5.94 4.47 -11.49
N PRO A 111 6.68 5.60 -11.59
CA PRO A 111 6.87 6.33 -12.85
C PRO A 111 7.46 5.44 -13.94
N LYS A 112 6.97 5.57 -15.16
CA LYS A 112 7.44 4.83 -16.33
C LYS A 112 7.63 5.77 -17.51
N GLN A 113 8.71 5.57 -18.27
CA GLN A 113 8.93 6.32 -19.51
C GLN A 113 8.17 5.72 -20.70
N GLY A 114 8.07 4.38 -20.76
CA GLY A 114 7.42 3.67 -21.86
C GLY A 114 5.95 3.33 -21.59
N ASN A 115 5.27 2.84 -22.63
CA ASN A 115 3.83 2.51 -22.61
C ASN A 115 3.55 0.99 -22.55
N HIS A 116 4.58 0.15 -22.43
CA HIS A 116 4.43 -1.31 -22.54
C HIS A 116 4.31 -2.04 -21.22
N SER A 117 4.76 -1.46 -20.10
CA SER A 117 4.60 -2.08 -18.78
C SER A 117 3.13 -2.28 -18.44
N VAL A 118 2.78 -3.47 -17.92
CA VAL A 118 1.40 -3.82 -17.57
C VAL A 118 0.81 -2.80 -16.61
N GLY A 119 -0.40 -2.29 -16.92
CA GLY A 119 -1.08 -1.30 -16.07
C GLY A 119 -0.58 0.14 -16.18
N VAL A 120 0.44 0.41 -17.03
CA VAL A 120 0.92 1.78 -17.24
C VAL A 120 -0.16 2.65 -17.90
N HIS A 121 -0.37 3.83 -17.32
CA HIS A 121 -1.35 4.80 -17.81
C HIS A 121 -0.99 6.20 -17.35
N HIS A 122 -1.46 7.23 -18.06
CA HIS A 122 -1.35 8.61 -17.59
C HIS A 122 -2.38 8.83 -16.48
N GLN A 123 -1.91 8.86 -15.25
CA GLN A 123 -2.73 8.96 -14.03
C GLN A 123 -1.96 9.72 -12.95
N TYR A 124 -2.62 10.04 -11.83
CA TYR A 124 -1.93 10.68 -10.71
C TYR A 124 -0.82 9.77 -10.20
N CYS A 125 0.39 10.31 -10.14
CA CYS A 125 1.59 9.65 -9.64
C CYS A 125 1.98 10.29 -8.31
N GLY A 126 1.68 9.63 -7.20
CA GLY A 126 1.97 10.14 -5.86
C GLY A 126 3.45 10.45 -5.64
N GLN A 127 4.34 9.62 -6.20
CA GLN A 127 5.79 9.84 -6.12
C GLN A 127 6.25 11.16 -6.77
N LEU A 128 5.53 11.63 -7.80
CA LEU A 128 5.84 12.87 -8.52
C LEU A 128 4.92 14.03 -8.13
N GLY A 129 3.88 13.77 -7.33
CA GLY A 129 2.88 14.78 -6.94
C GLY A 129 2.05 15.36 -8.10
N LYS A 130 2.01 14.69 -9.26
CA LYS A 130 1.34 15.18 -10.48
C LYS A 130 0.81 14.05 -11.36
N GLN A 131 0.02 14.40 -12.37
CA GLN A 131 -0.34 13.48 -13.45
C GLN A 131 0.89 13.10 -14.25
N ALA A 132 1.15 11.80 -14.39
CA ALA A 132 2.29 11.28 -15.11
C ALA A 132 2.00 9.86 -15.64
N ASN A 133 2.83 9.42 -16.57
CA ASN A 133 2.82 8.03 -17.03
C ASN A 133 3.41 7.13 -15.93
N CYS A 134 2.57 6.33 -15.31
CA CYS A 134 2.97 5.47 -14.20
C CYS A 134 2.13 4.20 -14.10
N GLN A 135 2.67 3.20 -13.42
CA GLN A 135 1.88 2.12 -12.82
C GLN A 135 1.42 2.57 -11.43
N ALA A 136 0.30 2.07 -10.96
CA ALA A 136 -0.16 2.26 -9.60
C ALA A 136 -0.52 0.90 -8.98
N ALA A 137 -0.24 0.72 -7.71
CA ALA A 137 -0.64 -0.45 -6.96
C ALA A 137 -1.38 -0.04 -5.69
N VAL A 138 -2.42 -0.78 -5.35
CA VAL A 138 -3.13 -0.63 -4.08
C VAL A 138 -2.43 -1.46 -3.03
N THR A 139 -2.12 -0.87 -1.91
CA THR A 139 -1.40 -1.50 -0.80
C THR A 139 -2.24 -1.45 0.47
N LEU A 140 -2.30 -2.57 1.18
CA LEU A 140 -2.77 -2.64 2.56
C LEU A 140 -1.57 -2.85 3.47
N SER A 141 -1.36 -1.93 4.40
CA SER A 141 -0.34 -2.03 5.44
C SER A 141 -0.98 -2.15 6.82
N ILE A 142 -0.32 -2.87 7.71
CA ILE A 142 -0.61 -2.83 9.16
C ILE A 142 0.38 -1.90 9.85
N ALA A 143 -0.02 -1.31 10.96
CA ALA A 143 0.85 -0.45 11.75
C ALA A 143 0.48 -0.44 13.23
N ASN A 144 1.50 -0.23 14.06
CA ASN A 144 1.40 0.23 15.45
C ASN A 144 2.31 1.47 15.64
N HIS A 145 2.62 1.86 16.88
CA HIS A 145 3.49 3.03 17.11
C HIS A 145 4.97 2.79 16.78
N HIS A 146 5.40 1.54 16.65
CA HIS A 146 6.80 1.16 16.46
C HIS A 146 7.13 0.76 15.04
N ALA A 147 6.17 0.15 14.33
CA ALA A 147 6.42 -0.43 13.01
C ALA A 147 5.22 -0.34 12.07
N SER A 148 5.49 -0.43 10.77
CA SER A 148 4.48 -0.65 9.75
C SER A 148 4.99 -1.66 8.72
N LEU A 149 4.07 -2.49 8.18
CA LEU A 149 4.37 -3.52 7.21
C LEU A 149 3.29 -3.58 6.14
N PRO A 150 3.63 -3.48 4.84
CA PRO A 150 2.72 -3.84 3.76
C PRO A 150 2.43 -5.34 3.79
N ILE A 151 1.17 -5.72 3.96
CA ILE A 151 0.72 -7.12 4.03
C ILE A 151 -0.04 -7.59 2.80
N ALA A 152 -0.48 -6.65 1.95
CA ALA A 152 -1.05 -6.94 0.66
C ALA A 152 -0.68 -5.83 -0.34
N HIS A 153 -0.48 -6.25 -1.59
CA HIS A 153 -0.11 -5.37 -2.68
C HIS A 153 -0.72 -5.91 -3.98
N GLN A 154 -1.40 -5.05 -4.74
CA GLN A 154 -1.96 -5.44 -6.03
C GLN A 154 -1.82 -4.34 -7.07
N LEU A 155 -1.21 -4.68 -8.21
CA LEU A 155 -1.12 -3.78 -9.35
C LEU A 155 -2.54 -3.44 -9.86
N TYR A 156 -2.83 -2.16 -9.97
CA TYR A 156 -4.06 -1.67 -10.57
C TYR A 156 -3.99 -1.79 -12.09
N LEU A 157 -4.96 -2.48 -12.67
CA LEU A 157 -5.10 -2.58 -14.13
C LEU A 157 -6.17 -1.56 -14.59
N PRO A 158 -5.79 -0.41 -15.19
CA PRO A 158 -6.74 0.58 -15.67
C PRO A 158 -7.74 -0.01 -16.67
N LYS A 159 -8.95 0.55 -16.73
CA LYS A 159 -10.01 0.07 -17.62
C LYS A 159 -9.55 -0.02 -19.08
N ALA A 160 -8.77 0.96 -19.56
CA ALA A 160 -8.18 0.95 -20.89
C ALA A 160 -7.29 -0.28 -21.17
N TRP A 161 -6.60 -0.80 -20.17
CA TRP A 161 -5.86 -2.05 -20.25
C TRP A 161 -6.80 -3.27 -20.18
N ALA A 162 -7.76 -3.24 -19.28
CA ALA A 162 -8.65 -4.37 -19.04
C ALA A 162 -9.51 -4.72 -20.25
N THR A 163 -9.88 -3.71 -21.06
CA THR A 163 -10.71 -3.85 -22.27
C THR A 163 -9.91 -4.10 -23.55
N ASP A 164 -8.59 -3.87 -23.55
CA ASP A 164 -7.72 -4.10 -24.72
C ASP A 164 -7.17 -5.53 -24.75
N ALA A 165 -7.88 -6.41 -25.42
CA ALA A 165 -7.51 -7.83 -25.52
C ALA A 165 -6.17 -8.06 -26.26
N ALA A 166 -5.83 -7.21 -27.25
CA ALA A 166 -4.58 -7.33 -28.00
C ALA A 166 -3.38 -6.93 -27.12
N ARG A 167 -3.49 -5.82 -26.42
CA ARG A 167 -2.48 -5.34 -25.48
C ARG A 167 -2.25 -6.32 -24.33
N ARG A 168 -3.33 -6.89 -23.78
CA ARG A 168 -3.25 -7.93 -22.74
C ARG A 168 -2.52 -9.18 -23.21
N ARG A 169 -2.82 -9.68 -24.42
CA ARG A 169 -2.12 -10.84 -24.99
C ARG A 169 -0.64 -10.56 -25.18
N LYS A 170 -0.30 -9.40 -25.77
CA LYS A 170 1.10 -8.99 -25.99
C LYS A 170 1.90 -8.89 -24.70
N ALA A 171 1.26 -8.47 -23.61
CA ALA A 171 1.88 -8.29 -22.29
C ALA A 171 1.69 -9.52 -21.37
N HIS A 172 1.21 -10.65 -21.89
CA HIS A 172 0.97 -11.89 -21.15
C HIS A 172 0.10 -11.73 -19.89
N VAL A 173 -0.84 -10.76 -19.90
CA VAL A 173 -1.76 -10.58 -18.76
C VAL A 173 -2.72 -11.77 -18.66
N PRO A 174 -2.74 -12.51 -17.53
CA PRO A 174 -3.60 -13.68 -17.37
C PRO A 174 -5.08 -13.37 -17.61
N LYS A 175 -5.79 -14.32 -18.24
CA LYS A 175 -7.24 -14.19 -18.52
C LYS A 175 -8.08 -14.06 -17.24
N THR A 176 -7.57 -14.56 -16.12
CA THR A 176 -8.22 -14.49 -14.81
C THR A 176 -8.22 -13.07 -14.22
N VAL A 177 -7.25 -12.21 -14.60
CA VAL A 177 -7.21 -10.83 -14.15
C VAL A 177 -8.37 -10.05 -14.73
N ARG A 178 -9.25 -9.52 -13.87
CA ARG A 178 -10.42 -8.72 -14.23
C ARG A 178 -10.21 -7.27 -13.83
N PHE A 179 -10.97 -6.38 -14.45
CA PHE A 179 -11.01 -4.98 -14.01
C PHE A 179 -11.62 -4.89 -12.61
N MET A 180 -10.93 -4.19 -11.74
CA MET A 180 -11.42 -3.77 -10.44
C MET A 180 -11.03 -2.31 -10.22
N THR A 181 -11.93 -1.53 -9.64
CA THR A 181 -11.57 -0.19 -9.16
C THR A 181 -10.64 -0.29 -7.95
N LYS A 182 -9.82 0.71 -7.70
CA LYS A 182 -8.93 0.74 -6.53
C LYS A 182 -9.67 0.50 -5.20
N PRO A 183 -10.85 1.11 -4.93
CA PRO A 183 -11.64 0.79 -3.74
C PRO A 183 -12.10 -0.68 -3.66
N GLN A 184 -12.40 -1.33 -4.79
CA GLN A 184 -12.74 -2.76 -4.80
C GLN A 184 -11.52 -3.63 -4.47
N ILE A 185 -10.34 -3.27 -4.99
CA ILE A 185 -9.07 -3.95 -4.63
C ILE A 185 -8.80 -3.79 -3.14
N ALA A 186 -8.94 -2.58 -2.59
CA ALA A 186 -8.76 -2.32 -1.16
C ALA A 186 -9.69 -3.18 -0.30
N LEU A 187 -10.99 -3.24 -0.63
CA LEU A 187 -11.95 -4.04 0.12
C LEU A 187 -11.63 -5.55 0.04
N MET A 188 -11.19 -6.02 -1.13
CA MET A 188 -10.75 -7.40 -1.30
C MET A 188 -9.52 -7.72 -0.43
N GLN A 189 -8.53 -6.84 -0.39
CA GLN A 189 -7.33 -7.00 0.46
C GLN A 189 -7.68 -7.02 1.95
N ILE A 190 -8.54 -6.11 2.42
CA ILE A 190 -9.07 -6.08 3.80
C ILE A 190 -9.77 -7.40 4.14
N THR A 191 -10.66 -7.85 3.26
CA THR A 191 -11.39 -9.10 3.46
C THR A 191 -10.45 -10.31 3.53
N ALA A 192 -9.43 -10.35 2.66
CA ALA A 192 -8.44 -11.41 2.65
C ALA A 192 -7.56 -11.40 3.91
N ALA A 193 -7.17 -10.22 4.40
CA ALA A 193 -6.39 -10.09 5.63
C ALA A 193 -7.17 -10.56 6.87
N LEU A 194 -8.47 -10.21 6.98
CA LEU A 194 -9.34 -10.73 8.04
C LEU A 194 -9.47 -12.26 7.99
N LYS A 195 -9.70 -12.82 6.81
CA LYS A 195 -9.77 -14.28 6.61
C LYS A 195 -8.46 -15.00 6.95
N ALA A 196 -7.33 -14.31 6.77
CA ALA A 196 -6.01 -14.83 7.13
C ALA A 196 -5.69 -14.68 8.63
N GLY A 197 -6.61 -14.18 9.45
CA GLY A 197 -6.45 -14.04 10.90
C GLY A 197 -5.56 -12.87 11.33
N VAL A 198 -5.28 -11.89 10.44
CA VAL A 198 -4.53 -10.68 10.83
C VAL A 198 -5.37 -9.87 11.82
N ALA A 199 -4.77 -9.52 12.97
CA ALA A 199 -5.46 -8.74 13.99
C ALA A 199 -5.99 -7.40 13.43
N PRO A 200 -7.26 -7.08 13.65
CA PRO A 200 -7.87 -5.88 13.09
C PRO A 200 -7.37 -4.61 13.77
N GLY A 201 -7.13 -3.57 12.97
CA GLY A 201 -6.90 -2.20 13.42
C GLY A 201 -7.95 -1.25 12.85
N VAL A 202 -7.85 0.03 13.18
CA VAL A 202 -8.66 1.07 12.54
C VAL A 202 -8.23 1.21 11.07
N VAL A 203 -9.16 1.07 10.12
CA VAL A 203 -8.84 1.24 8.70
C VAL A 203 -8.67 2.73 8.39
N LEU A 204 -7.45 3.12 8.02
CA LEU A 204 -7.09 4.49 7.66
C LEU A 204 -7.02 4.62 6.14
N MET A 205 -7.56 5.70 5.61
CA MET A 205 -7.57 5.95 4.16
C MET A 205 -7.61 7.44 3.84
N ASP A 206 -6.98 7.82 2.75
CA ASP A 206 -7.02 9.17 2.23
C ASP A 206 -8.37 9.51 1.55
N ALA A 207 -8.49 10.70 0.96
CA ALA A 207 -9.72 11.16 0.33
C ALA A 207 -10.08 10.41 -0.97
N SER A 208 -9.11 9.77 -1.62
CA SER A 208 -9.35 8.98 -2.84
C SER A 208 -10.15 7.73 -2.53
N TYR A 209 -9.89 7.12 -1.39
CA TYR A 209 -10.61 5.96 -0.86
C TYR A 209 -11.77 6.35 0.04
N GLY A 210 -11.53 7.27 0.98
CA GLY A 210 -12.52 7.65 1.99
C GLY A 210 -13.77 8.32 1.42
N THR A 211 -13.70 8.93 0.23
CA THR A 211 -14.86 9.46 -0.48
C THR A 211 -15.79 8.35 -1.03
N ASN A 212 -15.26 7.14 -1.27
CA ASN A 212 -16.04 6.03 -1.86
C ASN A 212 -17.00 5.42 -0.84
N ALA A 213 -18.30 5.61 -1.04
CA ALA A 213 -19.35 5.10 -0.15
C ALA A 213 -19.36 3.57 -0.10
N GLY A 214 -19.18 2.89 -1.25
CA GLY A 214 -19.17 1.43 -1.31
C GLY A 214 -18.07 0.81 -0.46
N LEU A 215 -16.85 1.41 -0.48
CA LEU A 215 -15.76 0.98 0.37
C LEU A 215 -16.09 1.15 1.86
N ARG A 216 -16.57 2.33 2.26
CA ARG A 216 -16.97 2.58 3.66
C ARG A 216 -18.03 1.60 4.16
N PHE A 217 -19.06 1.33 3.34
CA PHE A 217 -20.10 0.34 3.68
C PHE A 217 -19.52 -1.08 3.77
N GLY A 218 -18.65 -1.45 2.83
CA GLY A 218 -17.99 -2.76 2.85
C GLY A 218 -17.14 -2.95 4.11
N ILE A 219 -16.34 -1.95 4.51
CA ILE A 219 -15.54 -1.99 5.74
C ILE A 219 -16.44 -2.10 6.98
N ALA A 220 -17.50 -1.31 7.04
CA ALA A 220 -18.48 -1.38 8.16
C ALA A 220 -19.19 -2.73 8.22
N ALA A 221 -19.56 -3.33 7.08
CA ALA A 221 -20.18 -4.65 7.01
C ALA A 221 -19.26 -5.78 7.51
N LEU A 222 -17.93 -5.58 7.45
CA LEU A 222 -16.93 -6.48 8.03
C LEU A 222 -16.75 -6.27 9.55
N GLY A 223 -17.52 -5.38 10.18
CA GLY A 223 -17.40 -5.05 11.61
C GLY A 223 -16.18 -4.16 11.95
N LEU A 224 -15.51 -3.59 10.96
CA LEU A 224 -14.31 -2.79 11.18
C LEU A 224 -14.66 -1.31 11.37
N THR A 225 -13.89 -0.67 12.25
CA THR A 225 -13.88 0.80 12.38
C THR A 225 -12.94 1.41 11.35
N TYR A 226 -13.29 2.59 10.82
CA TYR A 226 -12.44 3.30 9.87
C TYR A 226 -12.36 4.80 10.17
N ALA A 227 -11.26 5.42 9.74
CA ALA A 227 -11.09 6.86 9.63
C ALA A 227 -10.61 7.18 8.20
N GLY A 228 -11.39 7.98 7.47
CA GLY A 228 -11.08 8.33 6.09
C GLY A 228 -11.23 9.82 5.84
N ALA A 229 -10.25 10.42 5.17
CA ALA A 229 -10.43 11.75 4.62
C ALA A 229 -11.51 11.71 3.52
N ILE A 230 -12.21 12.81 3.33
CA ILE A 230 -13.24 12.94 2.28
C ILE A 230 -13.09 14.28 1.57
N VAL A 231 -13.48 14.34 0.32
CA VAL A 231 -13.50 15.62 -0.40
C VAL A 231 -14.63 16.53 0.12
N PRO A 232 -14.43 17.86 0.11
CA PRO A 232 -15.39 18.82 0.67
C PRO A 232 -16.79 18.78 0.05
N THR A 233 -16.93 18.21 -1.13
CA THR A 233 -18.19 18.09 -1.89
C THR A 233 -19.08 16.92 -1.46
N VAL A 234 -18.58 16.01 -0.62
CA VAL A 234 -19.39 14.88 -0.09
C VAL A 234 -20.63 15.43 0.61
N LYS A 235 -21.79 14.83 0.28
CA LYS A 235 -23.08 15.20 0.87
C LYS A 235 -23.32 14.43 2.15
N VAL A 236 -23.72 15.17 3.18
CA VAL A 236 -24.07 14.64 4.49
C VAL A 236 -25.36 15.29 4.99
N CYS A 237 -26.00 14.63 5.95
CA CYS A 237 -27.09 15.21 6.72
C CYS A 237 -26.63 15.36 8.17
N ALA A 238 -26.75 16.52 8.76
CA ALA A 238 -26.56 16.68 10.20
C ALA A 238 -27.61 15.86 10.98
N VAL A 239 -27.23 15.30 12.12
CA VAL A 239 -28.18 14.49 12.90
C VAL A 239 -29.33 15.34 13.41
N ALA A 240 -29.10 16.63 13.69
CA ALA A 240 -30.12 17.59 14.10
C ALA A 240 -31.09 17.99 12.95
N GLU A 241 -30.63 17.88 11.69
CA GLU A 241 -31.37 18.27 10.49
C GLU A 241 -31.30 17.16 9.43
N PRO A 242 -31.95 16.01 9.70
CA PRO A 242 -31.76 14.81 8.89
C PRO A 242 -32.32 14.92 7.46
N GLN A 243 -33.18 15.88 7.18
CA GLN A 243 -33.77 16.13 5.86
C GLN A 243 -32.90 17.01 4.97
N GLU A 244 -32.00 17.80 5.55
CA GLU A 244 -31.15 18.71 4.79
C GLU A 244 -29.85 18.01 4.33
N ARG A 245 -29.71 17.85 3.00
CA ARG A 245 -28.49 17.33 2.34
C ARG A 245 -27.57 18.48 1.95
N VAL A 246 -26.53 18.69 2.70
CA VAL A 246 -25.52 19.70 2.40
C VAL A 246 -24.14 19.09 2.15
N SER A 247 -23.26 19.83 1.47
CA SER A 247 -21.85 19.42 1.37
C SER A 247 -21.15 19.58 2.71
N VAL A 248 -20.13 18.77 2.97
CA VAL A 248 -19.28 18.93 4.16
C VAL A 248 -18.74 20.36 4.25
N LYS A 249 -18.35 20.96 3.09
CA LYS A 249 -17.93 22.37 3.03
C LYS A 249 -19.01 23.30 3.53
N THR A 250 -20.24 23.16 3.03
CA THR A 250 -21.38 24.00 3.41
C THR A 250 -21.68 23.86 4.92
N LEU A 251 -21.70 22.62 5.42
CA LEU A 251 -21.90 22.35 6.84
C LEU A 251 -20.81 23.03 7.69
N ALA A 252 -19.54 22.86 7.31
CA ALA A 252 -18.42 23.47 8.03
C ALA A 252 -18.50 25.00 8.09
N LEU A 253 -18.91 25.66 6.99
CA LEU A 253 -19.06 27.11 6.92
C LEU A 253 -20.22 27.65 7.78
N ARG A 254 -21.21 26.82 8.08
CA ARG A 254 -22.37 27.18 8.95
C ARG A 254 -22.06 27.02 10.43
N LEU A 255 -20.96 26.34 10.80
CA LEU A 255 -20.64 26.12 12.20
C LEU A 255 -20.26 27.41 12.91
N PRO A 256 -20.79 27.66 14.11
CA PRO A 256 -20.47 28.84 14.90
C PRO A 256 -18.99 28.79 15.34
N LYS A 257 -18.39 29.97 15.60
CA LYS A 257 -16.97 30.10 15.96
C LYS A 257 -16.56 29.22 17.14
N HIS A 258 -17.44 29.09 18.15
CA HIS A 258 -17.17 28.28 19.35
C HIS A 258 -17.14 26.75 19.10
N ALA A 259 -17.66 26.26 17.99
CA ALA A 259 -17.55 24.85 17.61
C ALA A 259 -16.13 24.45 17.17
N TRP A 260 -15.29 25.45 16.89
CA TRP A 260 -13.93 25.25 16.41
C TRP A 260 -12.93 25.37 17.54
N ARG A 261 -12.05 24.35 17.65
CA ARG A 261 -10.94 24.30 18.60
C ARG A 261 -9.62 24.24 17.87
N THR A 262 -8.62 24.99 18.31
CA THR A 262 -7.25 24.87 17.84
C THR A 262 -6.60 23.67 18.53
N ILE A 263 -6.04 22.77 17.72
CA ILE A 263 -5.36 21.56 18.19
C ILE A 263 -3.98 21.54 17.55
N THR A 264 -2.96 21.30 18.37
CA THR A 264 -1.62 20.94 17.90
C THR A 264 -1.65 19.43 17.60
N TRP A 265 -1.48 19.07 16.34
CA TRP A 265 -1.61 17.68 15.89
C TRP A 265 -0.27 17.04 15.50
N ARG A 266 0.79 17.85 15.44
CA ARG A 266 2.16 17.37 15.22
C ARG A 266 3.15 18.37 15.80
N GLU A 267 4.18 17.86 16.46
CA GLU A 267 5.38 18.61 16.80
C GLU A 267 6.42 18.33 15.72
N ALA A 268 6.82 19.38 15.01
CA ALA A 268 7.90 19.32 14.03
C ALA A 268 9.17 19.93 14.62
N SER A 269 10.32 19.65 14.03
CA SER A 269 11.62 20.13 14.51
C SER A 269 11.75 21.67 14.52
N ALA A 270 11.01 22.37 13.66
CA ALA A 270 11.06 23.84 13.54
C ALA A 270 9.87 24.53 14.22
N GLU A 271 8.66 23.95 14.17
CA GLU A 271 7.45 24.55 14.73
C GLU A 271 6.33 23.53 14.99
N LYS A 272 5.41 23.90 15.87
CA LYS A 272 4.23 23.08 16.15
C LYS A 272 3.18 23.27 15.05
N LEU A 273 2.75 22.19 14.43
CA LEU A 273 1.69 22.22 13.43
C LEU A 273 0.33 22.27 14.14
N THR A 274 -0.37 23.38 13.99
CA THR A 274 -1.69 23.59 14.57
C THR A 274 -2.74 23.82 13.50
N SER A 275 -3.95 23.37 13.77
CA SER A 275 -5.10 23.60 12.90
C SER A 275 -6.37 23.74 13.73
N ARG A 276 -7.41 24.38 13.15
CA ARG A 276 -8.72 24.46 13.79
C ARG A 276 -9.57 23.28 13.38
N PHE A 277 -10.13 22.60 14.35
CA PHE A 277 -11.00 21.44 14.17
C PHE A 277 -12.38 21.68 14.77
N ALA A 278 -13.41 21.16 14.11
CA ALA A 278 -14.75 21.05 14.63
C ALA A 278 -15.22 19.60 14.53
N ARG A 279 -15.96 19.12 15.52
CA ARG A 279 -16.55 17.78 15.55
C ARG A 279 -18.05 17.88 15.36
N VAL A 280 -18.56 17.24 14.31
CA VAL A 280 -19.99 17.19 14.00
C VAL A 280 -20.40 15.75 13.74
N ARG A 281 -21.52 15.31 14.35
CA ARG A 281 -22.11 14.02 14.04
C ARG A 281 -23.00 14.14 12.83
N VAL A 282 -22.71 13.35 11.80
CA VAL A 282 -23.45 13.37 10.54
C VAL A 282 -23.87 11.95 10.11
N ARG A 283 -24.88 11.87 9.27
CA ARG A 283 -25.19 10.66 8.50
C ARG A 283 -24.74 10.89 7.06
N THR A 284 -24.14 9.87 6.44
CA THR A 284 -23.90 9.92 5.00
C THR A 284 -25.24 9.95 4.29
N ALA A 285 -25.41 10.92 3.40
CA ALA A 285 -26.63 10.95 2.59
C ALA A 285 -26.66 9.70 1.72
N PRO A 286 -27.79 8.96 1.66
CA PRO A 286 -27.92 7.82 0.76
C PRO A 286 -27.58 8.27 -0.66
N SER A 287 -26.74 7.49 -1.37
CA SER A 287 -26.58 7.68 -2.80
C SER A 287 -27.96 7.56 -3.42
N LYS A 288 -28.39 8.49 -4.30
CA LYS A 288 -29.48 8.17 -5.19
C LYS A 288 -29.05 6.90 -5.91
N GLY A 289 -29.78 5.81 -5.75
CA GLY A 289 -29.59 4.60 -6.53
C GLY A 289 -29.57 4.92 -8.02
N PRO A 290 -29.07 3.99 -8.86
CA PRO A 290 -29.03 4.19 -10.29
C PRO A 290 -30.41 4.50 -10.84
#